data_a7de70920150e28780c49b6b0356d6f7
#
_entry.id   a7de70920150e28780c49b6b0356d6f7
#
_cell.length_a   1.000
_cell.length_b   1.000
_cell.length_c   1.000
_cell.angle_alpha   90.00
_cell.angle_beta   90.00
_cell.angle_gamma   90.00
#
_symmetry.space_group_name_H-M   'P 1'
#
loop_
_entity.id
_entity.type
_entity.pdbx_description
1 polymer ?
#
loop_
_entity_poly.entity_id
_entity_poly.type
_entity_poly.pdbx_seq_one_letter_code
_entity_poly.pdbx_strand_id
1 'polypeptide(L)'
;MNKEKLLDRAKSAVFQSPSSAFLGSVLCSLNIQWNSDIKTAQVSGTRMTINPEFFENLSDAERSFLLLHEVWHIARMHSLREGTRDHKIFNMACDIVINNDIIRNTKFSVPRGGLLDERYPSDISEEEVYEDLINAGPNQVPDQTQCYLADDLDPEPDKETQKEIINCVLKARAQCRNAGDIPGDVKKILDKMLKPKIDWKTQLQKYLTDILDYDYSWTRRNRRYLDCYLPGRVPDEGRL
;
A
#
# COMPACT_ATOMS: atom_id res chain seq x y z
N MET A 1 16.55 25.27 17.53
CA MET A 1 17.28 23.96 17.51
C MET A 1 17.42 23.55 16.05
N ASN A 2 18.50 22.92 15.63
CA ASN A 2 18.67 22.58 14.20
C ASN A 2 17.63 21.51 13.80
N LYS A 3 16.80 21.78 12.79
CA LYS A 3 15.75 20.90 12.27
C LYS A 3 16.26 19.49 11.91
N GLU A 4 17.51 19.38 11.42
CA GLU A 4 18.12 18.08 11.11
C GLU A 4 18.30 17.22 12.38
N LYS A 5 18.74 17.82 13.50
CA LYS A 5 18.86 17.09 14.77
C LYS A 5 17.51 16.65 15.32
N LEU A 6 16.45 17.45 15.10
CA LEU A 6 15.10 17.08 15.48
C LEU A 6 14.61 15.90 14.63
N LEU A 7 14.89 15.93 13.33
CA LEU A 7 14.56 14.85 12.41
C LEU A 7 15.29 13.55 12.78
N ASP A 8 16.58 13.62 13.11
CA ASP A 8 17.36 12.44 13.52
C ASP A 8 16.83 11.82 14.82
N ARG A 9 16.38 12.63 15.79
CA ARG A 9 15.74 12.14 17.00
C ARG A 9 14.41 11.44 16.69
N ALA A 10 13.57 12.06 15.86
CA ALA A 10 12.29 11.48 15.47
C ALA A 10 12.48 10.16 14.69
N LYS A 11 13.43 10.09 13.77
CA LYS A 11 13.82 8.85 13.09
C LYS A 11 14.26 7.76 14.09
N SER A 12 15.11 8.13 15.03
CA SER A 12 15.61 7.20 16.06
C SER A 12 14.47 6.62 16.90
N ALA A 13 13.45 7.42 17.24
CA ALA A 13 12.28 6.97 17.96
C ALA A 13 11.42 6.00 17.12
N VAL A 14 11.27 6.27 15.82
CA VAL A 14 10.57 5.35 14.89
C VAL A 14 11.29 4.00 14.80
N PHE A 15 12.62 3.99 14.77
CA PHE A 15 13.40 2.73 14.77
C PHE A 15 13.27 1.92 16.06
N GLN A 16 12.80 2.52 17.15
CA GLN A 16 12.54 1.85 18.41
C GLN A 16 11.07 1.43 18.57
N SER A 17 10.21 1.77 17.62
CA SER A 17 8.79 1.43 17.63
C SER A 17 8.52 -0.02 17.18
N PRO A 18 7.33 -0.59 17.45
CA PRO A 18 6.92 -1.87 16.91
C PRO A 18 6.97 -1.88 15.37
N SER A 19 7.27 -3.04 14.78
CA SER A 19 7.43 -3.20 13.32
C SER A 19 8.52 -2.32 12.69
N SER A 20 9.46 -1.84 13.50
CA SER A 20 10.54 -0.95 13.07
C SER A 20 11.43 -1.55 11.96
N ALA A 21 11.58 -2.86 11.89
CA ALA A 21 12.33 -3.51 10.80
C ALA A 21 11.72 -3.19 9.43
N PHE A 22 10.40 -3.28 9.31
CA PHE A 22 9.69 -2.96 8.08
C PHE A 22 9.51 -1.44 7.89
N LEU A 23 8.88 -0.77 8.86
CA LEU A 23 8.57 0.67 8.76
C LEU A 23 9.83 1.53 8.72
N GLY A 24 10.88 1.15 9.46
CA GLY A 24 12.18 1.79 9.40
C GLY A 24 12.85 1.62 8.02
N SER A 25 12.70 0.47 7.37
CA SER A 25 13.19 0.27 6.00
C SER A 25 12.45 1.15 4.99
N VAL A 26 11.12 1.31 5.15
CA VAL A 26 10.34 2.26 4.34
C VAL A 26 10.86 3.68 4.59
N LEU A 27 10.98 4.11 5.86
CA LEU A 27 11.49 5.44 6.22
C LEU A 27 12.88 5.74 5.64
N CYS A 28 13.80 4.76 5.67
CA CYS A 28 15.13 4.90 5.07
C CYS A 28 15.10 5.04 3.54
N SER A 29 14.05 4.57 2.89
CA SER A 29 13.89 4.68 1.44
C SER A 29 13.32 6.02 1.02
N LEU A 30 12.86 6.86 1.97
CA LEU A 30 12.25 8.15 1.67
C LEU A 30 13.29 9.25 1.50
N ASN A 31 13.05 10.08 0.49
CA ASN A 31 13.77 11.33 0.30
C ASN A 31 13.03 12.46 1.02
N ILE A 32 13.53 12.85 2.20
CA ILE A 32 12.92 13.90 3.01
C ILE A 32 13.42 15.26 2.57
N GLN A 33 12.49 16.15 2.27
CA GLN A 33 12.74 17.52 1.81
C GLN A 33 12.00 18.53 2.67
N TRP A 34 12.54 19.72 2.80
CA TRP A 34 11.94 20.82 3.51
C TRP A 34 11.29 21.80 2.53
N ASN A 35 10.03 22.15 2.75
CA ASN A 35 9.32 23.16 1.98
C ASN A 35 8.41 23.99 2.88
N SER A 36 8.59 25.31 2.87
CA SER A 36 7.77 26.23 3.67
C SER A 36 6.44 26.61 3.02
N ASP A 37 6.22 26.21 1.75
CA ASP A 37 4.99 26.53 1.03
C ASP A 37 3.82 25.61 1.41
N ILE A 38 4.11 24.43 1.98
CA ILE A 38 3.09 23.50 2.49
C ILE A 38 2.78 23.80 3.96
N LYS A 39 1.60 23.39 4.42
CA LYS A 39 1.19 23.68 5.80
C LYS A 39 1.86 22.78 6.84
N THR A 40 1.99 21.49 6.53
CA THR A 40 2.40 20.45 7.48
C THR A 40 3.46 19.52 6.91
N ALA A 41 3.07 18.33 6.51
CA ALA A 41 3.86 17.36 5.77
C ALA A 41 2.99 16.71 4.71
N GLN A 42 3.61 16.10 3.71
CA GLN A 42 2.94 15.31 2.67
C GLN A 42 3.91 14.32 2.06
N VAL A 43 3.37 13.23 1.53
CA VAL A 43 4.14 12.21 0.84
C VAL A 43 3.61 11.97 -0.57
N SER A 44 4.52 11.98 -1.55
CA SER A 44 4.24 11.61 -2.94
C SER A 44 5.33 10.67 -3.44
N GLY A 45 4.96 9.46 -3.81
CA GLY A 45 5.92 8.42 -4.15
C GLY A 45 6.85 8.08 -2.99
N THR A 46 8.15 8.30 -3.19
CA THR A 46 9.18 8.14 -2.15
C THR A 46 9.69 9.47 -1.60
N ARG A 47 9.03 10.57 -1.96
CA ARG A 47 9.38 11.92 -1.49
C ARG A 47 8.46 12.34 -0.36
N MET A 48 9.04 12.61 0.81
CA MET A 48 8.36 13.20 1.95
C MET A 48 8.76 14.67 2.04
N THR A 49 7.79 15.57 1.98
CA THR A 49 8.01 17.01 2.10
C THR A 49 7.45 17.47 3.43
N ILE A 50 8.23 18.23 4.20
CA ILE A 50 7.87 18.67 5.55
C ILE A 50 8.05 20.19 5.64
N ASN A 51 7.06 20.88 6.23
CA ASN A 51 7.20 22.29 6.58
C ASN A 51 8.14 22.42 7.80
N PRO A 52 9.26 23.15 7.67
CA PRO A 52 10.23 23.26 8.75
C PRO A 52 9.70 23.96 9.99
N GLU A 53 8.89 25.01 9.84
CA GLU A 53 8.30 25.77 10.96
C GLU A 53 7.28 24.91 11.73
N PHE A 54 6.41 24.21 11.01
CA PHE A 54 5.49 23.26 11.63
C PHE A 54 6.25 22.20 12.42
N PHE A 55 7.25 21.57 11.80
CA PHE A 55 8.03 20.50 12.43
C PHE A 55 8.81 20.97 13.67
N GLU A 56 9.37 22.16 13.65
CA GLU A 56 10.11 22.72 14.80
C GLU A 56 9.18 23.00 15.99
N ASN A 57 7.93 23.35 15.76
CA ASN A 57 6.93 23.65 16.80
C ASN A 57 6.33 22.38 17.45
N LEU A 58 6.50 21.21 16.84
CA LEU A 58 6.05 19.93 17.42
C LEU A 58 6.94 19.50 18.59
N SER A 59 6.38 18.74 19.52
CA SER A 59 7.14 17.98 20.53
C SER A 59 7.87 16.79 19.90
N ASP A 60 8.82 16.18 20.58
CA ASP A 60 9.55 15.01 20.08
C ASP A 60 8.60 13.82 19.81
N ALA A 61 7.55 13.64 20.62
CA ALA A 61 6.56 12.59 20.42
C ALA A 61 5.68 12.84 19.18
N GLU A 62 5.30 14.10 18.94
CA GLU A 62 4.52 14.49 17.77
C GLU A 62 5.32 14.42 16.46
N ARG A 63 6.62 14.77 16.49
CA ARG A 63 7.52 14.61 15.35
C ARG A 63 7.65 13.15 14.93
N SER A 64 7.81 12.28 15.92
CA SER A 64 7.91 10.83 15.68
C SER A 64 6.60 10.27 15.15
N PHE A 65 5.48 10.77 15.67
CA PHE A 65 4.14 10.45 15.15
C PHE A 65 4.02 10.85 13.69
N LEU A 66 4.35 12.11 13.35
CA LEU A 66 4.26 12.63 11.99
C LEU A 66 5.05 11.77 10.99
N LEU A 67 6.31 11.46 11.31
CA LEU A 67 7.12 10.61 10.43
C LEU A 67 6.53 9.21 10.25
N LEU A 68 6.02 8.62 11.33
CA LEU A 68 5.44 7.29 11.27
C LEU A 68 4.12 7.28 10.50
N HIS A 69 3.32 8.33 10.62
CA HIS A 69 2.08 8.54 9.88
C HIS A 69 2.34 8.53 8.36
N GLU A 70 3.26 9.36 7.89
CA GLU A 70 3.62 9.42 6.46
C GLU A 70 4.18 8.08 5.95
N VAL A 71 4.98 7.41 6.78
CA VAL A 71 5.52 6.07 6.45
C VAL A 71 4.40 5.06 6.28
N TRP A 72 3.35 5.13 7.10
CA TRP A 72 2.20 4.24 7.01
C TRP A 72 1.40 4.45 5.73
N HIS A 73 1.24 5.70 5.24
CA HIS A 73 0.58 5.94 3.95
C HIS A 73 1.27 5.19 2.82
N ILE A 74 2.60 5.18 2.80
CA ILE A 74 3.37 4.43 1.80
C ILE A 74 3.29 2.92 2.05
N ALA A 75 3.47 2.48 3.30
CA ALA A 75 3.47 1.08 3.69
C ALA A 75 2.17 0.37 3.31
N ARG A 76 1.03 1.06 3.48
CA ARG A 76 -0.31 0.59 3.11
C ARG A 76 -0.70 0.93 1.68
N MET A 77 0.18 1.65 0.95
CA MET A 77 -0.03 2.03 -0.46
C MET A 77 -1.37 2.74 -0.69
N HIS A 78 -1.73 3.70 0.15
CA HIS A 78 -3.05 4.34 0.14
C HIS A 78 -3.37 5.00 -1.21
N SER A 79 -2.44 5.77 -1.79
CA SER A 79 -2.61 6.40 -3.10
C SER A 79 -2.88 5.40 -4.25
N LEU A 80 -2.45 4.13 -4.10
CA LEU A 80 -2.73 3.08 -5.09
C LEU A 80 -4.07 2.35 -4.83
N ARG A 81 -4.66 2.54 -3.64
CA ARG A 81 -5.88 1.84 -3.21
C ARG A 81 -7.11 2.73 -3.28
N GLU A 82 -6.97 4.02 -3.50
CA GLU A 82 -8.07 4.99 -3.56
C GLU A 82 -9.10 4.60 -4.63
N GLY A 83 -8.66 4.33 -5.86
CA GLY A 83 -9.53 3.92 -6.95
C GLY A 83 -10.48 5.05 -7.36
N THR A 84 -11.79 4.80 -7.37
CA THR A 84 -12.85 5.76 -7.74
C THR A 84 -13.50 6.44 -6.54
N ARG A 85 -12.92 6.33 -5.34
CA ARG A 85 -13.46 6.91 -4.12
C ARG A 85 -13.29 8.42 -4.09
N ASP A 86 -14.12 9.10 -3.29
CA ASP A 86 -13.85 10.51 -2.98
C ASP A 86 -12.52 10.62 -2.24
N HIS A 87 -11.60 11.37 -2.81
CA HIS A 87 -10.24 11.53 -2.32
C HIS A 87 -10.20 11.99 -0.86
N LYS A 88 -10.98 13.02 -0.54
CA LYS A 88 -10.96 13.62 0.79
C LYS A 88 -11.49 12.67 1.86
N ILE A 89 -12.60 11.99 1.57
CA ILE A 89 -13.21 11.06 2.52
C ILE A 89 -12.31 9.83 2.67
N PHE A 90 -11.67 9.37 1.58
CA PHE A 90 -10.75 8.24 1.65
C PHE A 90 -9.49 8.59 2.44
N ASN A 91 -8.91 9.77 2.23
CA ASN A 91 -7.77 10.24 3.01
C ASN A 91 -8.11 10.32 4.51
N MET A 92 -9.28 10.87 4.88
CA MET A 92 -9.74 10.89 6.26
C MET A 92 -9.88 9.48 6.86
N ALA A 93 -10.40 8.53 6.10
CA ALA A 93 -10.51 7.14 6.54
C ALA A 93 -9.12 6.53 6.79
N CYS A 94 -8.15 6.79 5.89
CA CYS A 94 -6.77 6.37 6.05
C CYS A 94 -6.14 6.97 7.32
N ASP A 95 -6.32 8.27 7.55
CA ASP A 95 -5.78 8.98 8.70
C ASP A 95 -6.34 8.44 10.02
N ILE A 96 -7.64 8.22 10.09
CA ILE A 96 -8.28 7.65 11.29
C ILE A 96 -7.66 6.29 11.62
N VAL A 97 -7.52 5.41 10.64
CA VAL A 97 -6.97 4.06 10.85
C VAL A 97 -5.50 4.14 11.27
N ILE A 98 -4.68 4.91 10.55
CA ILE A 98 -3.26 5.10 10.89
C ILE A 98 -3.10 5.69 12.28
N ASN A 99 -3.79 6.80 12.57
CA ASN A 99 -3.63 7.52 13.83
C ASN A 99 -4.02 6.65 15.01
N ASN A 100 -5.13 5.92 14.91
CA ASN A 100 -5.56 4.97 15.91
C ASN A 100 -4.50 3.87 16.14
N ASP A 101 -3.94 3.32 15.06
CA ASP A 101 -2.92 2.27 15.14
C ASP A 101 -1.62 2.78 15.79
N ILE A 102 -1.17 3.97 15.41
CA ILE A 102 0.05 4.56 16.01
C ILE A 102 -0.14 4.77 17.50
N ILE A 103 -1.26 5.37 17.93
CA ILE A 103 -1.52 5.66 19.35
C ILE A 103 -1.65 4.37 20.18
N ARG A 104 -2.30 3.33 19.63
CA ARG A 104 -2.45 2.05 20.34
C ARG A 104 -1.13 1.29 20.50
N ASN A 105 -0.23 1.41 19.52
CA ASN A 105 0.98 0.59 19.45
C ASN A 105 2.25 1.33 19.86
N THR A 106 2.20 2.65 20.06
CA THR A 106 3.37 3.47 20.42
C THR A 106 3.09 4.41 21.59
N LYS A 107 4.12 5.11 22.03
CA LYS A 107 4.02 6.20 23.01
C LYS A 107 4.03 7.57 22.34
N PHE A 108 3.79 7.63 21.04
CA PHE A 108 3.76 8.88 20.30
C PHE A 108 2.45 9.64 20.55
N SER A 109 2.46 10.92 20.26
CA SER A 109 1.30 11.79 20.48
C SER A 109 0.84 12.38 19.15
N VAL A 110 -0.46 12.39 18.92
CA VAL A 110 -1.05 13.02 17.74
C VAL A 110 -0.85 14.53 17.83
N PRO A 111 -0.34 15.19 16.78
CA PRO A 111 -0.31 16.63 16.70
C PRO A 111 -1.71 17.25 16.83
N ARG A 112 -1.78 18.47 17.33
CA ARG A 112 -3.05 19.18 17.50
C ARG A 112 -3.80 19.26 16.18
N GLY A 113 -5.04 18.78 16.15
CA GLY A 113 -5.87 18.74 14.94
C GLY A 113 -5.76 17.45 14.12
N GLY A 114 -5.01 16.44 14.58
CA GLY A 114 -5.03 15.11 13.95
C GLY A 114 -6.33 14.37 14.26
N LEU A 115 -6.83 13.61 13.27
CA LEU A 115 -8.07 12.85 13.39
C LEU A 115 -7.85 11.59 14.26
N LEU A 116 -8.70 11.44 15.27
CA LEU A 116 -8.79 10.22 16.08
C LEU A 116 -10.26 9.83 16.21
N ASP A 117 -10.55 8.56 16.06
CA ASP A 117 -11.88 8.03 16.29
C ASP A 117 -11.80 6.64 16.93
N GLU A 118 -11.97 6.60 18.24
CA GLU A 118 -11.87 5.38 19.04
C GLU A 118 -12.98 4.34 18.77
N ARG A 119 -14.02 4.72 18.01
CA ARG A 119 -15.10 3.80 17.64
C ARG A 119 -14.59 2.66 16.75
N TYR A 120 -13.53 2.91 15.99
CA TYR A 120 -13.00 1.93 15.07
C TYR A 120 -11.99 1.00 15.74
N PRO A 121 -12.16 -0.34 15.62
CA PRO A 121 -11.22 -1.33 16.14
C PRO A 121 -9.88 -1.31 15.38
N SER A 122 -8.87 -2.01 15.92
CA SER A 122 -7.51 -2.03 15.36
C SER A 122 -7.36 -2.84 14.07
N ASP A 123 -8.33 -3.68 13.74
CA ASP A 123 -8.30 -4.57 12.58
C ASP A 123 -9.24 -4.13 11.44
N ILE A 124 -9.84 -2.93 11.57
CA ILE A 124 -10.70 -2.37 10.53
C ILE A 124 -9.86 -1.90 9.33
N SER A 125 -10.40 -2.08 8.14
CA SER A 125 -9.78 -1.57 6.92
C SER A 125 -10.19 -0.11 6.64
N GLU A 126 -9.34 0.60 5.90
CA GLU A 126 -9.62 1.96 5.46
C GLU A 126 -10.87 2.03 4.58
N GLU A 127 -11.11 0.98 3.80
CA GLU A 127 -12.30 0.85 2.96
C GLU A 127 -13.58 0.75 3.78
N GLU A 128 -13.58 0.02 4.90
CA GLU A 128 -14.72 -0.09 5.80
C GLU A 128 -15.00 1.24 6.50
N VAL A 129 -13.96 1.95 6.96
CA VAL A 129 -14.11 3.28 7.55
C VAL A 129 -14.64 4.28 6.52
N TYR A 130 -14.17 4.22 5.27
CA TYR A 130 -14.66 5.03 4.18
C TYR A 130 -16.17 4.84 3.94
N GLU A 131 -16.63 3.58 3.85
CA GLU A 131 -18.06 3.27 3.68
C GLU A 131 -18.90 3.77 4.86
N ASP A 132 -18.40 3.66 6.09
CA ASP A 132 -19.05 4.19 7.28
C ASP A 132 -19.17 5.72 7.23
N LEU A 133 -18.11 6.43 6.84
CA LEU A 133 -18.12 7.89 6.72
C LEU A 133 -19.11 8.38 5.66
N ILE A 134 -19.21 7.69 4.51
CA ILE A 134 -20.20 8.02 3.48
C ILE A 134 -21.62 7.77 3.98
N ASN A 135 -21.87 6.65 4.64
CA ASN A 135 -23.21 6.29 5.13
C ASN A 135 -23.66 7.18 6.29
N ALA A 136 -22.73 7.70 7.09
CA ALA A 136 -23.03 8.64 8.18
C ALA A 136 -23.55 10.01 7.69
N GLY A 137 -23.26 10.35 6.44
CA GLY A 137 -23.67 11.60 5.80
C GLY A 137 -22.81 12.80 6.19
N PRO A 138 -22.96 13.92 5.47
CA PRO A 138 -22.04 15.07 5.53
C PRO A 138 -21.98 15.76 6.90
N ASN A 139 -22.99 15.58 7.75
CA ASN A 139 -23.02 16.21 9.08
C ASN A 139 -22.23 15.44 10.16
N GLN A 140 -21.76 14.24 9.89
CA GLN A 140 -20.99 13.44 10.82
C GLN A 140 -19.52 13.24 10.37
N VAL A 141 -19.19 13.72 9.18
CA VAL A 141 -17.81 13.76 8.71
C VAL A 141 -17.10 14.87 9.48
N PRO A 142 -15.95 14.60 10.15
CA PRO A 142 -15.20 15.61 10.86
C PRO A 142 -14.87 16.80 9.96
N ASP A 143 -14.95 18.01 10.50
CA ASP A 143 -14.65 19.22 9.73
C ASP A 143 -13.17 19.25 9.34
N GLN A 144 -12.90 19.11 8.05
CA GLN A 144 -11.55 19.08 7.47
C GLN A 144 -10.77 20.38 7.73
N THR A 145 -11.45 21.50 8.00
CA THR A 145 -10.76 22.77 8.29
C THR A 145 -9.96 22.72 9.59
N GLN A 146 -10.23 21.73 10.44
CA GLN A 146 -9.53 21.48 11.70
C GLN A 146 -8.49 20.36 11.61
N CYS A 147 -8.45 19.61 10.49
CA CYS A 147 -7.50 18.55 10.27
C CYS A 147 -6.26 19.09 9.56
N TYR A 148 -5.13 19.14 10.27
CA TYR A 148 -3.88 19.64 9.71
C TYR A 148 -3.18 18.65 8.75
N LEU A 149 -3.54 17.37 8.78
CA LEU A 149 -2.92 16.31 8.00
C LEU A 149 -3.78 15.85 6.80
N ALA A 150 -4.84 16.58 6.45
CA ALA A 150 -5.88 16.13 5.53
C ALA A 150 -5.53 16.21 4.02
N ASP A 151 -4.31 16.59 3.64
CA ASP A 151 -3.91 16.77 2.23
C ASP A 151 -2.61 15.97 1.90
N ASP A 152 -2.43 14.83 2.53
CA ASP A 152 -1.16 14.10 2.57
C ASP A 152 -0.97 13.13 1.40
N LEU A 153 -2.05 12.72 0.75
CA LEU A 153 -2.01 11.74 -0.34
C LEU A 153 -1.97 12.40 -1.72
N ASP A 154 -1.15 11.82 -2.60
CA ASP A 154 -1.21 12.11 -4.03
C ASP A 154 -2.44 11.42 -4.64
N PRO A 155 -3.45 12.17 -5.12
CA PRO A 155 -4.73 11.58 -5.52
C PRO A 155 -4.65 10.71 -6.78
N GLU A 156 -3.72 10.98 -7.67
CA GLU A 156 -3.54 10.23 -8.92
C GLU A 156 -2.05 10.10 -9.25
N PRO A 157 -1.30 9.25 -8.54
CA PRO A 157 0.13 9.08 -8.82
C PRO A 157 0.31 8.52 -10.25
N ASP A 158 1.26 9.08 -10.96
CA ASP A 158 1.61 8.58 -12.29
C ASP A 158 2.21 7.16 -12.22
N LYS A 159 2.37 6.51 -13.37
CA LYS A 159 2.85 5.12 -13.43
C LYS A 159 4.26 4.94 -12.85
N GLU A 160 5.09 5.98 -12.86
CA GLU A 160 6.44 5.95 -12.33
C GLU A 160 6.40 6.03 -10.80
N THR A 161 5.65 6.97 -10.25
CA THR A 161 5.39 7.10 -8.81
C THR A 161 4.75 5.82 -8.23
N GLN A 162 3.79 5.22 -8.93
CA GLN A 162 3.20 3.94 -8.54
C GLN A 162 4.27 2.83 -8.41
N LYS A 163 5.17 2.73 -9.38
CA LYS A 163 6.28 1.76 -9.35
C LYS A 163 7.26 2.05 -8.21
N GLU A 164 7.54 3.33 -7.94
CA GLU A 164 8.40 3.72 -6.82
C GLU A 164 7.83 3.26 -5.48
N ILE A 165 6.54 3.51 -5.23
CA ILE A 165 5.85 3.07 -4.01
C ILE A 165 5.93 1.55 -3.87
N ILE A 166 5.54 0.81 -4.91
CA ILE A 166 5.56 -0.66 -4.90
C ILE A 166 6.98 -1.16 -4.63
N ASN A 167 7.99 -0.63 -5.33
CA ASN A 167 9.38 -1.03 -5.15
C ASN A 167 9.91 -0.71 -3.75
N CYS A 168 9.52 0.43 -3.17
CA CYS A 168 9.87 0.80 -1.81
C CYS A 168 9.36 -0.24 -0.81
N VAL A 169 8.06 -0.58 -0.89
CA VAL A 169 7.42 -1.56 0.01
C VAL A 169 7.99 -2.97 -0.19
N LEU A 170 8.25 -3.38 -1.45
CA LEU A 170 8.87 -4.68 -1.74
C LEU A 170 10.30 -4.79 -1.22
N LYS A 171 11.09 -3.72 -1.34
CA LYS A 171 12.45 -3.67 -0.77
C LYS A 171 12.41 -3.76 0.76
N ALA A 172 11.51 -3.02 1.41
CA ALA A 172 11.33 -3.09 2.85
C ALA A 172 10.91 -4.51 3.30
N ARG A 173 10.00 -5.16 2.58
CA ARG A 173 9.63 -6.56 2.82
C ARG A 173 10.82 -7.51 2.70
N ALA A 174 11.64 -7.33 1.68
CA ALA A 174 12.81 -8.18 1.45
C ALA A 174 13.90 -8.04 2.53
N GLN A 175 13.96 -6.91 3.22
CA GLN A 175 14.89 -6.65 4.31
C GLN A 175 14.42 -7.25 5.64
N CYS A 176 13.14 -7.56 5.79
CA CYS A 176 12.60 -8.22 6.97
C CYS A 176 12.99 -9.69 6.99
N ARG A 177 13.65 -10.13 8.07
CA ARG A 177 14.12 -11.52 8.23
C ARG A 177 12.99 -12.45 8.64
N ASN A 178 12.07 -11.97 9.46
CA ASN A 178 10.96 -12.75 10.00
C ASN A 178 9.62 -12.29 9.42
N ALA A 179 8.71 -13.24 9.20
CA ALA A 179 7.37 -12.93 8.73
C ALA A 179 6.55 -12.06 9.72
N GLY A 180 6.93 -12.08 11.02
CA GLY A 180 6.32 -11.26 12.06
C GLY A 180 6.79 -9.80 12.09
N ASP A 181 7.86 -9.46 11.36
CA ASP A 181 8.38 -8.09 11.27
C ASP A 181 7.51 -7.19 10.38
N ILE A 182 6.63 -7.80 9.58
CA ILE A 182 5.71 -7.09 8.67
C ILE A 182 4.34 -7.02 9.31
N PRO A 183 3.73 -5.81 9.42
CA PRO A 183 2.36 -5.68 9.90
C PRO A 183 1.38 -6.56 9.11
N GLY A 184 0.44 -7.19 9.82
CA GLY A 184 -0.43 -8.20 9.23
C GLY A 184 -1.37 -7.66 8.12
N ASP A 185 -1.78 -6.41 8.23
CA ASP A 185 -2.55 -5.65 7.24
C ASP A 185 -1.73 -5.40 5.97
N VAL A 186 -0.50 -4.89 6.10
CA VAL A 186 0.43 -4.70 4.97
C VAL A 186 0.71 -6.02 4.26
N LYS A 187 0.88 -7.12 5.03
CA LYS A 187 1.06 -8.43 4.45
C LYS A 187 -0.14 -8.87 3.60
N LYS A 188 -1.36 -8.65 4.10
CA LYS A 188 -2.59 -8.95 3.34
C LYS A 188 -2.67 -8.14 2.05
N ILE A 189 -2.34 -6.84 2.10
CA ILE A 189 -2.32 -5.95 0.93
C ILE A 189 -1.30 -6.45 -0.09
N LEU A 190 -0.07 -6.73 0.33
CA LEU A 190 0.99 -7.24 -0.55
C LEU A 190 0.62 -8.59 -1.17
N ASP A 191 0.08 -9.52 -0.39
CA ASP A 191 -0.33 -10.84 -0.90
C ASP A 191 -1.47 -10.71 -1.91
N LYS A 192 -2.39 -9.75 -1.73
CA LYS A 192 -3.46 -9.45 -2.71
C LYS A 192 -2.90 -8.85 -4.00
N MET A 193 -1.92 -7.95 -3.91
CA MET A 193 -1.30 -7.30 -5.08
C MET A 193 -0.35 -8.23 -5.85
N LEU A 194 0.39 -9.08 -5.13
CA LEU A 194 1.36 -10.00 -5.72
C LEU A 194 0.73 -11.29 -6.26
N LYS A 195 -0.54 -11.56 -5.95
CA LYS A 195 -1.26 -12.67 -6.59
C LYS A 195 -1.28 -12.40 -8.10
N PRO A 196 -0.67 -13.28 -8.93
CA PRO A 196 -0.71 -13.11 -10.36
C PRO A 196 -2.19 -13.07 -10.78
N LYS A 197 -2.61 -12.00 -11.44
CA LYS A 197 -3.90 -12.00 -12.13
C LYS A 197 -3.77 -12.99 -13.28
N ILE A 198 -4.18 -14.24 -13.02
CA ILE A 198 -4.22 -15.27 -14.05
C ILE A 198 -5.23 -14.80 -15.08
N ASP A 199 -4.75 -14.40 -16.23
CA ASP A 199 -5.61 -14.13 -17.37
C ASP A 199 -6.14 -15.48 -17.91
N TRP A 200 -7.24 -15.90 -17.28
CA TRP A 200 -7.90 -17.16 -17.61
C TRP A 200 -8.30 -17.22 -19.10
N LYS A 201 -8.56 -16.06 -19.74
CA LYS A 201 -8.91 -15.99 -21.15
C LYS A 201 -7.71 -16.39 -22.03
N THR A 202 -6.53 -15.83 -21.75
CA THR A 202 -5.30 -16.21 -22.46
C THR A 202 -4.92 -17.67 -22.18
N GLN A 203 -5.11 -18.16 -20.94
CA GLN A 203 -4.86 -19.58 -20.66
C GLN A 203 -5.88 -20.50 -21.33
N LEU A 204 -7.17 -20.13 -21.31
CA LEU A 204 -8.20 -20.87 -22.04
C LEU A 204 -7.95 -20.86 -23.54
N GLN A 205 -7.56 -19.71 -24.10
CA GLN A 205 -7.24 -19.59 -25.51
C GLN A 205 -6.04 -20.49 -25.89
N LYS A 206 -4.95 -20.46 -25.09
CA LYS A 206 -3.83 -21.40 -25.26
C LYS A 206 -4.30 -22.86 -25.21
N TYR A 207 -5.07 -23.21 -24.21
CA TYR A 207 -5.57 -24.57 -24.04
C TYR A 207 -6.46 -25.00 -25.24
N LEU A 208 -7.34 -24.12 -25.70
CA LEU A 208 -8.18 -24.38 -26.88
C LEU A 208 -7.31 -24.49 -28.15
N THR A 209 -6.33 -23.61 -28.34
CA THR A 209 -5.41 -23.70 -29.49
C THR A 209 -4.62 -25.01 -29.45
N ASP A 210 -4.09 -25.41 -28.26
CA ASP A 210 -3.38 -26.68 -28.10
C ASP A 210 -4.26 -27.92 -28.39
N ILE A 211 -5.59 -27.80 -28.16
CA ILE A 211 -6.53 -28.88 -28.50
C ILE A 211 -6.93 -28.86 -29.99
N LEU A 212 -7.12 -27.66 -30.52
CA LEU A 212 -7.61 -27.48 -31.91
C LEU A 212 -6.52 -27.67 -32.94
N ASP A 213 -5.24 -27.47 -32.58
CA ASP A 213 -4.09 -27.66 -33.50
C ASP A 213 -3.72 -29.12 -33.75
N TYR A 214 -4.44 -30.07 -33.14
CA TYR A 214 -4.20 -31.50 -33.36
C TYR A 214 -5.49 -32.22 -33.78
N ASP A 215 -5.45 -32.71 -35.00
CA ASP A 215 -6.43 -33.70 -35.42
C ASP A 215 -5.99 -35.11 -35.05
N TYR A 216 -6.94 -36.01 -34.83
CA TYR A 216 -6.65 -37.43 -34.54
C TYR A 216 -6.80 -38.24 -35.77
N SER A 217 -5.70 -38.86 -36.23
CA SER A 217 -5.72 -39.74 -37.39
C SER A 217 -5.56 -41.20 -36.96
N TRP A 218 -6.43 -42.05 -37.54
CA TRP A 218 -6.32 -43.49 -37.40
C TRP A 218 -5.20 -44.10 -38.25
N THR A 219 -4.62 -43.34 -39.17
CA THR A 219 -3.49 -43.78 -39.98
C THR A 219 -2.17 -43.83 -39.21
N ARG A 220 -2.06 -43.06 -38.16
CA ARG A 220 -0.92 -43.07 -37.20
C ARG A 220 -1.42 -43.50 -35.83
N ARG A 221 -0.95 -44.66 -35.37
CA ARG A 221 -1.27 -45.14 -34.02
C ARG A 221 -0.55 -44.30 -32.96
N ASN A 222 -1.18 -44.14 -31.80
CA ASN A 222 -0.59 -43.55 -30.61
C ASN A 222 0.49 -44.49 -30.07
N ARG A 223 1.78 -44.11 -30.13
CA ARG A 223 2.93 -44.93 -29.70
C ARG A 223 3.03 -45.10 -28.15
N ARG A 224 2.23 -44.36 -27.41
CA ARG A 224 2.22 -44.48 -25.93
C ARG A 224 1.43 -45.69 -25.43
N TYR A 225 0.54 -46.24 -26.25
CA TYR A 225 -0.33 -47.36 -25.89
C TYR A 225 -0.06 -48.48 -26.92
N LEU A 226 0.83 -49.42 -26.54
CA LEU A 226 1.28 -50.50 -27.41
C LEU A 226 0.21 -51.61 -27.53
N ASP A 227 -0.63 -51.77 -26.50
CA ASP A 227 -1.63 -52.82 -26.38
C ASP A 227 -3.00 -52.49 -26.98
N CYS A 228 -3.21 -51.23 -27.33
CA CYS A 228 -4.45 -50.72 -27.93
C CYS A 228 -4.19 -49.91 -29.17
N TYR A 229 -4.99 -50.13 -30.22
CA TYR A 229 -4.91 -49.29 -31.40
C TYR A 229 -5.72 -47.98 -31.16
N LEU A 230 -5.05 -46.95 -30.73
CA LEU A 230 -5.63 -45.62 -30.53
C LEU A 230 -5.12 -44.66 -31.61
N PRO A 231 -5.94 -43.65 -32.00
CA PRO A 231 -5.52 -42.69 -33.03
C PRO A 231 -4.35 -41.83 -32.49
N GLY A 232 -3.39 -41.56 -33.34
CA GLY A 232 -2.28 -40.65 -33.06
C GLY A 232 -2.65 -39.21 -33.36
N ARG A 233 -2.03 -38.26 -32.63
CA ARG A 233 -2.14 -36.82 -32.92
C ARG A 233 -1.39 -36.53 -34.25
N VAL A 234 -2.04 -35.84 -35.14
CA VAL A 234 -1.48 -35.35 -36.40
C VAL A 234 -1.65 -33.82 -36.42
N PRO A 235 -0.61 -33.02 -36.76
CA PRO A 235 -0.79 -31.60 -36.96
C PRO A 235 -1.84 -31.39 -38.07
N ASP A 236 -2.78 -30.48 -37.85
CA ASP A 236 -3.79 -30.12 -38.88
C ASP A 236 -3.08 -29.29 -39.96
N GLU A 237 -2.71 -29.95 -41.07
CA GLU A 237 -2.06 -29.30 -42.23
C GLU A 237 -3.06 -28.55 -43.12
N GLY A 238 -4.29 -28.33 -42.70
CA GLY A 238 -5.39 -28.00 -43.58
C GLY A 238 -6.16 -26.72 -43.32
N ARG A 239 -5.72 -25.77 -42.50
CA ARG A 239 -6.36 -24.45 -42.39
C ARG A 239 -5.35 -23.32 -42.47
N LEU A 240 -5.06 -22.89 -43.68
CA LEU A 240 -4.64 -21.54 -43.99
C LEU A 240 -5.89 -20.65 -44.15
#